data_c06aa8d9180fe7b0e6c74d74f26ed021
#
_entry.id   c06aa8d9180fe7b0e6c74d74f26ed021
#
_cell.length_a   1.000
_cell.length_b   1.000
_cell.length_c   1.000
_cell.angle_alpha   90.00
_cell.angle_beta   90.00
_cell.angle_gamma   90.00
#
_symmetry.space_group_name_H-M   'P 1'
#
loop_
_entity.id
_entity.type
_entity.pdbx_description
1 polymer ?
#
loop_
_entity_poly.entity_id
_entity_poly.type
_entity_poly.pdbx_seq_one_letter_code
_entity_poly.pdbx_strand_id
1 'polypeptide(L)'
;MSSNIATLHLVCGKIAAGKSTLVSELGQSPNTIVVREDHWLASLYPEELHSLVDYARSSARLRRAIAPHLIEVLRGGLSIVLDFPANTVDTRAWMRGLFEGAGCAHRLHYLEVSDEVCKARLRQRNEDGKHEFVVSEEQFDIFTSHFVPPSDEEMFDVILHRH
;
A
#
# COMPACT_ATOMS: atom_id res chain seq x y z
N MET A 1 6.45 12.28 30.21
CA MET A 1 6.77 11.22 29.26
C MET A 1 5.77 11.27 28.13
N SER A 2 6.24 11.68 26.96
CA SER A 2 5.41 11.57 25.77
C SER A 2 5.40 10.11 25.35
N SER A 3 4.28 9.44 25.49
CA SER A 3 4.08 8.17 24.84
C SER A 3 4.01 8.45 23.34
N ASN A 4 4.99 7.95 22.58
CA ASN A 4 4.91 7.97 21.12
C ASN A 4 3.75 7.06 20.73
N ILE A 5 2.65 7.68 20.30
CA ILE A 5 1.52 6.93 19.77
C ILE A 5 1.89 6.49 18.36
N ALA A 6 2.07 5.20 18.17
CA ALA A 6 2.32 4.65 16.86
C ALA A 6 1.10 4.86 15.96
N THR A 7 1.36 5.13 14.70
CA THR A 7 0.34 5.26 13.66
C THR A 7 0.64 4.30 12.53
N LEU A 8 -0.37 3.56 12.09
CA LEU A 8 -0.29 2.75 10.88
C LEU A 8 -0.82 3.59 9.72
N HIS A 9 0.08 3.92 8.78
CA HIS A 9 -0.29 4.63 7.56
C HIS A 9 -0.55 3.64 6.45
N LEU A 10 -1.74 3.71 5.88
CA LEU A 10 -2.19 2.89 4.75
C LEU A 10 -2.31 3.77 3.51
N VAL A 11 -2.05 3.22 2.36
CA VAL A 11 -2.10 3.97 1.09
C VAL A 11 -3.02 3.26 0.09
N CYS A 12 -3.95 4.01 -0.46
CA CYS A 12 -4.95 3.55 -1.41
C CYS A 12 -4.89 4.44 -2.65
N GLY A 13 -4.79 3.85 -3.82
CA GLY A 13 -4.74 4.57 -5.08
C GLY A 13 -4.39 3.64 -6.23
N LYS A 14 -4.79 4.03 -7.42
CA LYS A 14 -4.51 3.30 -8.64
C LYS A 14 -3.01 3.34 -8.98
N ILE A 15 -2.59 2.51 -9.92
CA ILE A 15 -1.23 2.55 -10.45
C ILE A 15 -0.95 3.97 -10.96
N ALA A 16 0.23 4.49 -10.67
CA ALA A 16 0.68 5.83 -11.05
C ALA A 16 -0.12 6.99 -10.42
N ALA A 17 -0.87 6.73 -9.34
CA ALA A 17 -1.57 7.79 -8.61
C ALA A 17 -0.66 8.66 -7.72
N GLY A 18 0.59 8.25 -7.51
CA GLY A 18 1.54 8.99 -6.68
C GLY A 18 1.82 8.37 -5.31
N LYS A 19 1.48 7.10 -5.11
CA LYS A 19 1.68 6.41 -3.82
C LYS A 19 3.14 6.39 -3.39
N SER A 20 4.07 6.14 -4.30
CA SER A 20 5.49 6.03 -3.97
C SER A 20 6.06 7.34 -3.39
N THR A 21 5.64 8.48 -3.94
CA THR A 21 6.05 9.79 -3.45
C THR A 21 5.52 10.02 -2.03
N LEU A 22 4.25 9.73 -1.80
CA LEU A 22 3.62 9.88 -0.49
C LEU A 22 4.27 8.96 0.54
N VAL A 23 4.51 7.70 0.18
CA VAL A 23 5.19 6.72 1.05
C VAL A 23 6.56 7.23 1.47
N SER A 24 7.34 7.77 0.54
CA SER A 24 8.67 8.32 0.84
C SER A 24 8.58 9.53 1.78
N GLU A 25 7.62 10.41 1.59
CA GLU A 25 7.40 11.56 2.47
C GLU A 25 7.01 11.13 3.89
N LEU A 26 6.04 10.24 4.00
CA LEU A 26 5.59 9.73 5.30
C LEU A 26 6.71 8.99 6.04
N GLY A 27 7.54 8.27 5.31
CA GLY A 27 8.66 7.50 5.86
C GLY A 27 9.78 8.33 6.46
N GLN A 28 9.82 9.64 6.19
CA GLN A 28 10.82 10.54 6.76
C GLN A 28 10.53 10.96 8.19
N SER A 29 9.32 10.71 8.68
CA SER A 29 8.94 11.04 10.05
C SER A 29 9.75 10.24 11.07
N PRO A 30 10.07 10.82 12.25
CA PRO A 30 10.78 10.09 13.28
C PRO A 30 10.03 8.85 13.74
N ASN A 31 10.77 7.82 14.15
CA ASN A 31 10.21 6.56 14.67
C ASN A 31 9.21 5.90 13.72
N THR A 32 9.51 5.95 12.43
CA THR A 32 8.65 5.43 11.37
C THR A 32 9.42 4.48 10.48
N ILE A 33 8.84 3.31 10.23
CA ILE A 33 9.40 2.27 9.37
C ILE A 33 8.53 2.16 8.12
N VAL A 34 9.16 2.07 6.96
CA VAL A 34 8.47 1.82 5.70
C VAL A 34 8.57 0.32 5.39
N VAL A 35 7.43 -0.31 5.15
CA VAL A 35 7.35 -1.72 4.76
C VAL A 35 6.78 -1.79 3.35
N ARG A 36 7.60 -2.23 2.39
CA ARG A 36 7.25 -2.26 0.96
C ARG A 36 6.98 -3.69 0.51
N GLU A 37 5.76 -3.95 0.10
CA GLU A 37 5.35 -5.27 -0.41
C GLU A 37 6.24 -5.74 -1.55
N ASP A 38 6.49 -4.86 -2.52
CA ASP A 38 7.26 -5.21 -3.72
C ASP A 38 8.68 -5.66 -3.39
N HIS A 39 9.33 -5.01 -2.43
CA HIS A 39 10.67 -5.40 -1.98
C HIS A 39 10.68 -6.79 -1.35
N TRP A 40 9.68 -7.07 -0.50
CA TRP A 40 9.56 -8.37 0.15
C TRP A 40 9.27 -9.47 -0.87
N LEU A 41 8.34 -9.22 -1.79
CA LEU A 41 7.98 -10.20 -2.81
C LEU A 41 9.14 -10.48 -3.76
N ALA A 42 9.86 -9.45 -4.19
CA ALA A 42 11.02 -9.60 -5.07
C ALA A 42 12.14 -10.40 -4.40
N SER A 43 12.33 -10.23 -3.09
CA SER A 43 13.35 -10.95 -2.34
C SER A 43 12.96 -12.39 -2.01
N LEU A 44 11.69 -12.63 -1.69
CA LEU A 44 11.20 -13.97 -1.32
C LEU A 44 10.88 -14.84 -2.53
N TYR A 45 10.42 -14.25 -3.62
CA TYR A 45 9.92 -14.97 -4.79
C TYR A 45 10.48 -14.40 -6.09
N PRO A 46 11.83 -14.36 -6.26
CA PRO A 46 12.43 -13.64 -7.39
C PRO A 46 12.12 -14.21 -8.76
N GLU A 47 11.71 -15.48 -8.84
CA GLU A 47 11.45 -16.17 -10.11
C GLU A 47 10.03 -16.70 -10.23
N GLU A 48 9.13 -16.35 -9.31
CA GLU A 48 7.82 -16.98 -9.20
C GLU A 48 6.65 -16.05 -9.51
N LEU A 49 6.91 -14.77 -9.79
CA LEU A 49 5.85 -13.78 -10.02
C LEU A 49 5.62 -13.56 -11.52
N HIS A 50 4.99 -14.53 -12.16
CA HIS A 50 4.77 -14.53 -13.61
C HIS A 50 3.34 -14.14 -14.02
N SER A 51 2.40 -14.12 -13.06
CA SER A 51 0.99 -13.85 -13.33
C SER A 51 0.34 -13.15 -12.15
N LEU A 52 -0.89 -12.64 -12.38
CA LEU A 52 -1.70 -12.06 -11.29
C LEU A 52 -2.03 -13.09 -10.22
N VAL A 53 -2.23 -14.35 -10.63
CA VAL A 53 -2.50 -15.45 -9.69
C VAL A 53 -1.29 -15.70 -8.79
N ASP A 54 -0.10 -15.72 -9.38
CA ASP A 54 1.16 -15.88 -8.63
C ASP A 54 1.36 -14.73 -7.64
N TYR A 55 1.12 -13.50 -8.09
CA TYR A 55 1.21 -12.32 -7.24
C TYR A 55 0.22 -12.42 -6.06
N ALA A 56 -1.03 -12.72 -6.33
CA ALA A 56 -2.07 -12.81 -5.30
C ALA A 56 -1.73 -13.88 -4.26
N ARG A 57 -1.23 -15.03 -4.69
CA ARG A 57 -0.84 -16.13 -3.81
C ARG A 57 0.35 -15.73 -2.94
N SER A 58 1.37 -15.14 -3.55
CA SER A 58 2.59 -14.72 -2.83
C SER A 58 2.31 -13.58 -1.86
N SER A 59 1.50 -12.62 -2.28
CA SER A 59 1.05 -11.51 -1.44
C SER A 59 0.25 -12.02 -0.23
N ALA A 60 -0.64 -12.98 -0.42
CA ALA A 60 -1.42 -13.58 0.68
C ALA A 60 -0.52 -14.28 1.70
N ARG A 61 0.51 -14.99 1.22
CA ARG A 61 1.50 -15.64 2.10
C ARG A 61 2.30 -14.63 2.89
N LEU A 62 2.78 -13.59 2.22
CA LEU A 62 3.54 -12.51 2.87
C LEU A 62 2.70 -11.83 3.95
N ARG A 63 1.47 -11.45 3.64
CA ARG A 63 0.57 -10.78 4.59
C ARG A 63 0.35 -11.63 5.83
N ARG A 64 0.11 -12.93 5.66
CA ARG A 64 -0.07 -13.85 6.77
C ARG A 64 1.18 -13.98 7.63
N ALA A 65 2.33 -14.07 7.00
CA ALA A 65 3.62 -14.24 7.70
C ALA A 65 4.03 -12.99 8.46
N ILE A 66 3.84 -11.82 7.88
CA ILE A 66 4.35 -10.57 8.43
C ILE A 66 3.40 -9.90 9.45
N ALA A 67 2.10 -10.24 9.44
CA ALA A 67 1.10 -9.57 10.28
C ALA A 67 1.45 -9.58 11.77
N PRO A 68 1.81 -10.71 12.40
CA PRO A 68 2.18 -10.71 13.81
C PRO A 68 3.38 -9.80 14.10
N HIS A 69 4.35 -9.75 13.21
CA HIS A 69 5.54 -8.91 13.35
C HIS A 69 5.18 -7.43 13.28
N LEU A 70 4.35 -7.03 12.33
CA LEU A 70 3.89 -5.65 12.19
C LEU A 70 3.14 -5.18 13.44
N ILE A 71 2.29 -6.04 13.99
CA ILE A 71 1.56 -5.74 15.23
C ILE A 71 2.55 -5.49 16.38
N GLU A 72 3.58 -6.32 16.51
CA GLU A 72 4.60 -6.17 17.55
C GLU A 72 5.38 -4.86 17.38
N VAL A 73 5.73 -4.48 16.15
CA VAL A 73 6.42 -3.23 15.86
C VAL A 73 5.56 -2.03 16.29
N LEU A 74 4.28 -2.05 15.93
CA LEU A 74 3.34 -0.99 16.32
C LEU A 74 3.18 -0.89 17.84
N ARG A 75 3.06 -2.05 18.52
CA ARG A 75 2.99 -2.10 19.99
C ARG A 75 4.25 -1.55 20.65
N GLY A 76 5.38 -1.70 19.99
CA GLY A 76 6.65 -1.16 20.46
C GLY A 76 6.78 0.36 20.32
N GLY A 77 5.79 1.02 19.75
CA GLY A 77 5.76 2.47 19.62
C GLY A 77 6.32 3.02 18.32
N LEU A 78 6.61 2.16 17.34
CA LEU A 78 7.08 2.59 16.02
C LEU A 78 5.90 2.67 15.05
N SER A 79 5.81 3.80 14.35
CA SER A 79 4.85 3.97 13.27
C SER A 79 5.28 3.17 12.03
N ILE A 80 4.33 2.75 11.25
CA ILE A 80 4.59 2.02 10.00
C ILE A 80 3.89 2.73 8.85
N VAL A 81 4.63 2.92 7.75
CA VAL A 81 4.05 3.24 6.45
C VAL A 81 3.98 1.92 5.69
N LEU A 82 2.78 1.40 5.53
CA LEU A 82 2.57 0.09 4.90
C LEU A 82 2.31 0.30 3.41
N ASP A 83 3.33 0.10 2.61
CA ASP A 83 3.26 0.24 1.15
C ASP A 83 2.76 -1.05 0.52
N PHE A 84 1.55 -1.41 0.89
CA PHE A 84 0.76 -2.49 0.31
C PHE A 84 -0.49 -1.84 -0.28
N PRO A 85 -0.92 -2.18 -1.49
CA PRO A 85 -2.09 -1.53 -2.09
C PRO A 85 -3.37 -1.77 -1.29
N ALA A 86 -3.89 -0.73 -0.65
CA ALA A 86 -5.15 -0.78 0.11
C ALA A 86 -6.36 -0.60 -0.83
N ASN A 87 -6.40 -1.36 -1.92
CA ASN A 87 -7.27 -1.12 -3.06
C ASN A 87 -8.50 -2.01 -3.14
N THR A 88 -8.67 -2.91 -2.18
CA THR A 88 -9.84 -3.79 -2.09
C THR A 88 -10.37 -3.83 -0.67
N VAL A 89 -11.65 -4.17 -0.53
CA VAL A 89 -12.27 -4.32 0.79
C VAL A 89 -11.55 -5.37 1.62
N ASP A 90 -11.20 -6.52 1.02
CA ASP A 90 -10.52 -7.62 1.73
C ASP A 90 -9.13 -7.21 2.24
N THR A 91 -8.36 -6.52 1.42
CA THR A 91 -7.03 -6.05 1.83
C THR A 91 -7.14 -5.04 2.97
N ARG A 92 -8.09 -4.13 2.89
CA ARG A 92 -8.33 -3.16 3.95
C ARG A 92 -8.81 -3.82 5.24
N ALA A 93 -9.60 -4.90 5.15
CA ALA A 93 -9.99 -5.67 6.33
C ALA A 93 -8.78 -6.30 7.03
N TRP A 94 -7.84 -6.84 6.26
CA TRP A 94 -6.57 -7.34 6.79
C TRP A 94 -5.80 -6.23 7.52
N MET A 95 -5.70 -5.06 6.91
CA MET A 95 -5.02 -3.91 7.50
C MET A 95 -5.67 -3.45 8.79
N ARG A 96 -6.99 -3.47 8.85
CA ARG A 96 -7.75 -3.18 10.08
C ARG A 96 -7.33 -4.09 11.23
N GLY A 97 -7.15 -5.36 10.95
CA GLY A 97 -6.67 -6.32 11.93
C GLY A 97 -5.32 -5.96 12.54
N LEU A 98 -4.47 -5.29 11.76
CA LEU A 98 -3.16 -4.87 12.25
C LEU A 98 -3.27 -3.75 13.30
N PHE A 99 -3.96 -2.66 13.00
CA PHE A 99 -4.04 -1.55 13.95
C PHE A 99 -4.98 -1.84 15.12
N GLU A 100 -6.03 -2.61 14.92
CA GLU A 100 -6.88 -3.07 16.03
C GLU A 100 -6.11 -4.04 16.93
N GLY A 101 -5.36 -4.97 16.36
CA GLY A 101 -4.52 -5.89 17.13
C GLY A 101 -3.43 -5.20 17.92
N ALA A 102 -2.88 -4.12 17.38
CA ALA A 102 -1.87 -3.32 18.07
C ALA A 102 -2.46 -2.30 19.03
N GLY A 103 -3.74 -1.96 18.87
CA GLY A 103 -4.38 -0.90 19.66
C GLY A 103 -3.80 0.48 19.36
N CYS A 104 -3.42 0.75 18.09
CA CYS A 104 -2.79 2.00 17.71
C CYS A 104 -3.68 2.82 16.77
N ALA A 105 -3.25 4.06 16.52
CA ALA A 105 -3.90 4.95 15.56
C ALA A 105 -3.65 4.49 14.12
N HIS A 106 -4.51 4.89 13.21
CA HIS A 106 -4.33 4.62 11.79
C HIS A 106 -4.77 5.83 10.94
N ARG A 107 -4.27 5.87 9.71
CA ARG A 107 -4.69 6.82 8.69
C ARG A 107 -4.68 6.12 7.34
N LEU A 108 -5.78 6.21 6.61
CA LEU A 108 -5.90 5.69 5.26
C LEU A 108 -5.77 6.85 4.28
N HIS A 109 -4.62 6.94 3.64
CA HIS A 109 -4.38 7.95 2.62
C HIS A 109 -4.96 7.47 1.29
N TYR A 110 -5.97 8.18 0.81
CA TYR A 110 -6.61 7.88 -0.46
C TYR A 110 -6.18 8.91 -1.51
N LEU A 111 -5.44 8.46 -2.51
CA LEU A 111 -5.04 9.28 -3.63
C LEU A 111 -6.09 9.16 -4.73
N GLU A 112 -6.99 10.12 -4.79
CA GLU A 112 -8.07 10.16 -5.77
C GLU A 112 -7.56 10.86 -7.04
N VAL A 113 -7.22 10.04 -8.04
CA VAL A 113 -6.67 10.51 -9.32
C VAL A 113 -7.43 9.82 -10.44
N SER A 114 -7.80 10.58 -11.48
CA SER A 114 -8.53 10.03 -12.62
C SER A 114 -7.71 9.00 -13.39
N ASP A 115 -8.38 8.08 -14.08
CA ASP A 115 -7.71 7.09 -14.93
C ASP A 115 -6.86 7.76 -16.00
N GLU A 116 -7.35 8.85 -16.56
CA GLU A 116 -6.64 9.60 -17.61
C GLU A 116 -5.30 10.13 -17.12
N VAL A 117 -5.27 10.73 -15.94
CA VAL A 117 -4.05 11.26 -15.33
C VAL A 117 -3.11 10.12 -14.98
N CYS A 118 -3.62 9.04 -14.40
CA CYS A 118 -2.81 7.85 -14.08
C CYS A 118 -2.17 7.26 -15.34
N LYS A 119 -2.94 7.13 -16.42
CA LYS A 119 -2.43 6.59 -17.70
C LYS A 119 -1.37 7.49 -18.31
N ALA A 120 -1.56 8.80 -18.26
CA ALA A 120 -0.57 9.76 -18.76
C ALA A 120 0.76 9.63 -17.99
N ARG A 121 0.68 9.55 -16.67
CA ARG A 121 1.86 9.34 -15.80
C ARG A 121 2.53 7.99 -16.05
N LEU A 122 1.73 6.96 -16.28
CA LEU A 122 2.23 5.61 -16.57
C LEU A 122 3.00 5.58 -17.89
N ARG A 123 2.49 6.22 -18.94
CA ARG A 123 3.21 6.34 -20.22
C ARG A 123 4.55 7.03 -20.03
N GLN A 124 4.58 8.14 -19.33
CA GLN A 124 5.79 8.89 -19.03
C GLN A 124 6.80 8.03 -18.26
N ARG A 125 6.33 7.30 -17.26
CA ARG A 125 7.15 6.39 -16.46
C ARG A 125 7.76 5.27 -17.30
N ASN A 126 6.97 4.69 -18.21
CA ASN A 126 7.43 3.62 -19.09
C ASN A 126 8.47 4.14 -20.10
N GLU A 127 8.27 5.37 -20.61
CA GLU A 127 9.23 6.01 -21.51
C GLU A 127 10.56 6.32 -20.82
N ASP A 128 10.52 6.73 -19.56
CA ASP A 128 11.71 7.06 -18.78
C ASP A 128 12.55 5.82 -18.44
N GLY A 129 11.96 4.62 -18.50
CA GLY A 129 12.66 3.36 -18.26
C GLY A 129 13.24 3.18 -16.86
N LYS A 130 12.78 3.95 -15.88
CA LYS A 130 13.33 3.98 -14.51
C LYS A 130 12.71 2.95 -13.56
N HIS A 131 11.69 2.24 -13.99
CA HIS A 131 11.00 1.25 -13.17
C HIS A 131 11.29 -0.16 -13.65
N GLU A 132 11.45 -1.07 -12.70
CA GLU A 132 11.72 -2.48 -12.98
C GLU A 132 10.57 -3.17 -13.73
N PHE A 133 9.33 -2.71 -13.46
CA PHE A 133 8.14 -3.28 -14.06
C PHE A 133 7.49 -2.27 -15.01
N VAL A 134 7.33 -2.69 -16.25
CA VAL A 134 6.57 -1.93 -17.24
C VAL A 134 5.13 -2.43 -17.21
N VAL A 135 4.20 -1.53 -16.93
CA VAL A 135 2.77 -1.84 -16.91
C VAL A 135 2.13 -1.24 -18.16
N SER A 136 1.48 -2.07 -18.95
CA SER A 136 0.74 -1.61 -20.12
C SER A 136 -0.60 -0.98 -19.73
N GLU A 137 -1.23 -0.25 -20.65
CA GLU A 137 -2.56 0.29 -20.42
C GLU A 137 -3.60 -0.80 -20.22
N GLU A 138 -3.46 -1.93 -20.89
CA GLU A 138 -4.34 -3.10 -20.68
C GLU A 138 -4.21 -3.66 -19.27
N GLN A 139 -2.99 -3.78 -18.79
CA GLN A 139 -2.72 -4.21 -17.40
C GLN A 139 -3.27 -3.20 -16.40
N PHE A 140 -3.13 -1.90 -16.69
CA PHE A 140 -3.73 -0.85 -15.87
C PHE A 140 -5.24 -1.04 -15.75
N ASP A 141 -5.91 -1.29 -16.87
CA ASP A 141 -7.37 -1.49 -16.87
C ASP A 141 -7.77 -2.73 -16.07
N ILE A 142 -7.00 -3.82 -16.16
CA ILE A 142 -7.24 -5.04 -15.38
C ILE A 142 -7.10 -4.75 -13.89
N PHE A 143 -6.00 -4.14 -13.46
CA PHE A 143 -5.79 -3.79 -12.06
C PHE A 143 -6.85 -2.84 -11.55
N THR A 144 -7.21 -1.83 -12.35
CA THR A 144 -8.21 -0.83 -11.97
C THR A 144 -9.61 -1.43 -11.87
N SER A 145 -9.91 -2.49 -12.63
CA SER A 145 -11.20 -3.19 -12.53
C SER A 145 -11.42 -3.82 -11.15
N HIS A 146 -10.36 -4.11 -10.41
CA HIS A 146 -10.42 -4.65 -9.05
C HIS A 146 -10.36 -3.57 -7.97
N PHE A 147 -10.14 -2.33 -8.36
CA PHE A 147 -10.03 -1.21 -7.43
C PHE A 147 -11.40 -0.86 -6.86
N VAL A 148 -11.49 -0.85 -5.53
CA VAL A 148 -12.68 -0.43 -4.81
C VAL A 148 -12.29 0.72 -3.90
N PRO A 149 -12.76 1.95 -4.15
CA PRO A 149 -12.43 3.07 -3.27
C PRO A 149 -12.98 2.83 -1.86
N PRO A 150 -12.32 3.37 -0.83
CA PRO A 150 -12.81 3.22 0.53
C PRO A 150 -14.16 3.92 0.69
N SER A 151 -15.07 3.29 1.43
CA SER A 151 -16.40 3.84 1.71
C SER A 151 -16.50 4.21 3.20
N ASP A 152 -17.44 5.11 3.50
CA ASP A 152 -17.69 5.54 4.88
C ASP A 152 -18.14 4.38 5.77
N GLU A 153 -18.77 3.37 5.20
CA GLU A 153 -19.24 2.18 5.93
C GLU A 153 -18.07 1.36 6.51
N GLU A 154 -16.89 1.43 5.90
CA GLU A 154 -15.69 0.75 6.38
C GLU A 154 -15.10 1.44 7.61
N MET A 155 -15.46 2.67 7.90
CA MET A 155 -15.07 3.42 9.09
C MET A 155 -13.55 3.60 9.26
N PHE A 156 -12.84 3.84 8.18
CA PHE A 156 -11.44 4.25 8.25
C PHE A 156 -11.33 5.76 8.45
N ASP A 157 -10.25 6.18 9.09
CA ASP A 157 -9.85 7.59 9.12
C ASP A 157 -9.16 7.92 7.80
N VAL A 158 -9.94 8.42 6.85
CA VAL A 158 -9.48 8.67 5.48
C VAL A 158 -8.94 10.08 5.35
N ILE A 159 -7.72 10.18 4.79
CA ILE A 159 -7.12 11.44 4.38
C ILE A 159 -7.13 11.46 2.86
N LEU A 160 -7.93 12.35 2.29
CA LEU A 160 -8.12 12.44 0.85
C LEU A 160 -7.05 13.35 0.24
N HIS A 161 -6.36 12.81 -0.78
CA HIS A 161 -5.42 13.57 -1.61
C HIS A 161 -5.99 13.64 -3.03
N ARG A 162 -6.26 14.84 -3.51
CA ARG A 162 -6.79 15.08 -4.86
C ARG A 162 -5.74 15.70 -5.76
N HIS A 163 -5.80 15.28 -7.03
CA HIS A 163 -4.95 15.85 -8.08
C HIS A 163 -5.75 16.20 -9.32
#